data_63991e7cc21eb1d9cfcaa6e6aadeb464
#
_entry.id   63991e7cc21eb1d9cfcaa6e6aadeb464
#
_cell.length_a   1.000
_cell.length_b   1.000
_cell.length_c   1.000
_cell.angle_alpha   90.00
_cell.angle_beta   90.00
_cell.angle_gamma   90.00
#
_symmetry.space_group_name_H-M   'P 1'
#
loop_
_entity.id
_entity.type
_entity.pdbx_description
1 polymer ?
#
loop_
_entity_poly.entity_id
_entity_poly.type
_entity_poly.pdbx_seq_one_letter_code
_entity_poly.pdbx_strand_id
1 'polypeptide(L)'
;MKRKLCLALSAVMLAGSLAGCFGGTSGLPGDTSKASEAPAGKEAEGTSGESAAGEAGEKPYTGTTIRVLSMTGQISDAIEAYLDDFERETGIKVNLELYGEAQLREKITTEFLAGSSTIDAFLMSPLQDMAAYSNNGWIEPLDEYLKDPDFDWDDFSSAPMEQIKIKSDGAVGALPLYSSVQLMFYRKDVFEEKGVKVPTNYDELLDVCGKINDPANNFYAIACRGEKIALTSQFSPFLYGFGGAYFKDGTCAFNTPENLEAARFYGKLLGDYAPEGILTAGYSQMTQLFNAGQVGMCVDAIALYQTLIDPNESSFYDKVGVAPIPEGPAGRQSYKQVVWGASIYSGSKNKEAAWEFLKFAAGKDIAADITPKGMPTFRASVWEDERVTAAMPEDYIQAYNEEIQADTTNQYGLPRMTAVSEARDAMGEAIVYSIETKGEGTDLESKMNAAAGKVDQLLKDAGEYGADYPYED
;
A
#
# COMPACT_ATOMS: atom_id res chain seq x y z
N MET A 1 17.31 -52.71 28.26
CA MET A 1 15.92 -53.10 28.68
C MET A 1 14.98 -52.23 27.87
N LYS A 2 14.49 -52.76 26.94
CA LYS A 2 13.21 -53.04 26.30
C LYS A 2 11.99 -52.48 27.08
N ARG A 3 11.23 -51.59 26.45
CA ARG A 3 9.80 -51.78 26.21
C ARG A 3 9.26 -50.74 25.22
N LYS A 4 8.78 -51.30 24.15
CA LYS A 4 7.88 -50.78 23.13
C LYS A 4 6.45 -50.68 23.69
N LEU A 5 5.63 -49.84 23.08
CA LEU A 5 4.21 -50.05 22.69
C LEU A 5 3.55 -48.66 22.55
N CYS A 6 2.63 -48.35 21.72
CA CYS A 6 2.03 -48.88 20.46
C CYS A 6 1.14 -47.71 19.94
N LEU A 7 0.94 -47.75 18.67
CA LEU A 7 -0.02 -46.94 17.90
C LEU A 7 -1.46 -47.10 18.39
N ALA A 8 -2.27 -46.06 18.18
CA ALA A 8 -3.65 -46.23 17.77
C ALA A 8 -4.09 -45.08 16.83
N LEU A 9 -4.24 -45.41 15.57
CA LEU A 9 -5.07 -44.72 14.58
C LEU A 9 -6.53 -44.84 14.97
N SER A 10 -7.31 -43.77 14.79
CA SER A 10 -8.76 -43.88 14.63
C SER A 10 -9.21 -42.92 13.52
N ALA A 11 -9.38 -43.49 12.34
CA ALA A 11 -10.17 -42.93 11.26
C ALA A 11 -11.65 -43.14 11.56
N VAL A 12 -12.45 -42.11 11.40
CA VAL A 12 -13.92 -42.25 11.28
C VAL A 12 -14.35 -41.56 10.00
N MET A 13 -14.62 -42.41 9.00
CA MET A 13 -15.51 -42.09 7.89
C MET A 13 -16.95 -42.23 8.36
N LEU A 14 -17.82 -41.31 8.00
CA LEU A 14 -19.23 -41.54 7.85
C LEU A 14 -19.74 -40.94 6.55
N ALA A 15 -20.09 -41.86 5.66
CA ALA A 15 -20.91 -41.61 4.48
C ALA A 15 -22.34 -42.01 4.81
N GLY A 16 -23.33 -41.43 4.17
CA GLY A 16 -24.73 -41.83 4.19
C GLY A 16 -25.64 -40.66 3.82
N SER A 17 -26.03 -40.51 2.60
CA SER A 17 -27.17 -41.14 1.85
C SER A 17 -28.48 -40.37 2.04
N LEU A 18 -28.88 -39.65 0.97
CA LEU A 18 -30.05 -39.82 0.09
C LEU A 18 -31.46 -39.88 0.68
N ALA A 19 -32.28 -39.03 0.07
CA ALA A 19 -33.62 -39.24 -0.44
C ALA A 19 -34.82 -38.77 0.38
N GLY A 20 -35.75 -38.13 -0.32
CA GLY A 20 -37.18 -37.97 0.02
C GLY A 20 -37.78 -36.65 -0.43
N CYS A 21 -38.23 -36.62 -1.52
CA CYS A 21 -39.37 -36.38 -2.40
C CYS A 21 -40.69 -35.94 -1.73
N PHE A 22 -41.43 -35.21 -2.57
CA PHE A 22 -42.87 -34.85 -2.59
C PHE A 22 -43.16 -33.40 -2.11
N GLY A 23 -43.86 -32.56 -2.86
CA GLY A 23 -44.70 -32.67 -4.07
C GLY A 23 -45.81 -31.61 -4.00
N GLY A 24 -46.24 -31.16 -5.17
CA GLY A 24 -47.51 -30.41 -5.29
C GLY A 24 -47.34 -29.00 -5.92
N THR A 25 -47.38 -28.87 -7.15
CA THR A 25 -48.43 -28.73 -8.20
C THR A 25 -49.25 -27.44 -8.15
N SER A 26 -49.17 -26.73 -9.20
CA SER A 26 -50.16 -26.09 -10.09
C SER A 26 -49.75 -24.68 -10.51
N GLY A 27 -49.75 -24.21 -11.73
CA GLY A 27 -50.28 -24.64 -12.97
C GLY A 27 -49.95 -23.61 -14.03
N LEU A 28 -49.63 -24.07 -15.18
CA LEU A 28 -49.61 -23.34 -16.46
C LEU A 28 -51.06 -23.17 -16.99
N PRO A 29 -51.36 -22.31 -17.94
CA PRO A 29 -50.96 -22.43 -19.33
C PRO A 29 -50.64 -21.07 -19.99
N GLY A 30 -49.99 -20.97 -21.09
CA GLY A 30 -50.09 -21.53 -22.43
C GLY A 30 -49.82 -20.45 -23.43
N ASP A 31 -48.83 -20.66 -24.24
CA ASP A 31 -48.85 -20.81 -25.67
C ASP A 31 -49.24 -19.56 -26.52
N THR A 32 -48.41 -19.18 -27.44
CA THR A 32 -48.44 -19.33 -28.88
C THR A 32 -47.41 -18.47 -29.60
N SER A 33 -46.67 -19.17 -30.41
CA SER A 33 -45.85 -18.73 -31.53
C SER A 33 -46.56 -17.76 -32.50
N LYS A 34 -45.78 -16.84 -33.11
CA LYS A 34 -45.75 -16.72 -34.59
C LYS A 34 -44.61 -15.84 -35.06
N ALA A 35 -43.79 -16.44 -35.92
CA ALA A 35 -42.94 -15.75 -36.87
C ALA A 35 -43.78 -14.97 -37.89
N SER A 36 -43.24 -13.85 -38.35
CA SER A 36 -43.71 -13.22 -39.61
C SER A 36 -42.53 -12.50 -40.27
N GLU A 37 -42.36 -12.89 -41.51
CA GLU A 37 -41.38 -12.47 -42.49
C GLU A 37 -41.53 -10.98 -42.89
N ALA A 38 -40.41 -10.49 -43.48
CA ALA A 38 -40.26 -9.18 -44.11
C ALA A 38 -41.18 -8.94 -45.31
N PRO A 39 -41.28 -7.68 -45.74
CA PRO A 39 -41.01 -7.47 -47.17
C PRO A 39 -40.03 -6.30 -47.44
N ALA A 40 -39.29 -6.53 -48.52
CA ALA A 40 -38.35 -5.65 -49.16
C ALA A 40 -38.99 -4.47 -49.89
N GLY A 41 -38.22 -3.36 -50.00
CA GLY A 41 -38.23 -2.51 -51.15
C GLY A 41 -38.80 -1.09 -51.00
N LYS A 42 -37.91 -0.08 -51.01
CA LYS A 42 -37.81 0.90 -52.12
C LYS A 42 -36.73 1.93 -51.85
N GLU A 43 -35.88 2.09 -52.84
CA GLU A 43 -34.89 3.16 -53.02
C GLU A 43 -35.55 4.54 -53.00
N ALA A 44 -34.88 5.50 -52.40
CA ALA A 44 -34.99 6.92 -52.73
C ALA A 44 -33.60 7.55 -52.62
N GLU A 45 -33.11 7.97 -53.77
CA GLU A 45 -31.95 8.82 -53.98
C GLU A 45 -32.08 10.18 -53.30
N GLY A 46 -30.91 10.71 -52.89
CA GLY A 46 -30.67 12.15 -52.97
C GLY A 46 -30.23 12.83 -51.70
N THR A 47 -29.03 13.08 -51.54
CA THR A 47 -28.25 14.32 -51.58
C THR A 47 -26.98 14.21 -50.69
N SER A 48 -25.90 14.33 -51.36
CA SER A 48 -24.54 14.54 -50.85
C SER A 48 -24.48 15.70 -49.85
N GLY A 49 -24.11 15.36 -48.60
CA GLY A 49 -23.55 16.26 -47.63
C GLY A 49 -22.21 15.68 -47.26
N GLU A 50 -21.17 16.14 -47.90
CA GLU A 50 -19.76 15.88 -47.63
C GLU A 50 -19.47 16.48 -46.26
N SER A 51 -19.55 15.65 -45.20
CA SER A 51 -18.96 15.92 -43.91
C SER A 51 -17.61 15.26 -43.93
N ALA A 52 -16.56 16.07 -43.91
CA ALA A 52 -15.18 15.63 -43.81
C ALA A 52 -15.04 14.70 -42.59
N ALA A 53 -15.08 13.40 -42.85
CA ALA A 53 -14.48 12.42 -41.94
C ALA A 53 -12.97 12.57 -42.12
N GLY A 54 -12.34 13.23 -41.17
CA GLY A 54 -10.89 13.14 -41.02
C GLY A 54 -10.52 11.67 -41.01
N GLU A 55 -9.55 11.29 -41.82
CA GLU A 55 -8.92 9.98 -41.82
C GLU A 55 -8.48 9.69 -40.37
N ALA A 56 -9.20 8.82 -39.67
CA ALA A 56 -8.72 8.20 -38.46
C ALA A 56 -7.54 7.33 -38.89
N GLY A 57 -6.31 7.85 -38.75
CA GLY A 57 -5.08 7.08 -38.97
C GLY A 57 -5.19 5.79 -38.19
N GLU A 58 -4.74 4.70 -38.81
CA GLU A 58 -4.69 3.39 -38.18
C GLU A 58 -3.88 3.51 -36.88
N LYS A 59 -4.51 3.22 -35.73
CA LYS A 59 -3.86 3.34 -34.42
C LYS A 59 -2.73 2.31 -34.35
N PRO A 60 -1.58 2.65 -33.77
CA PRO A 60 -0.38 1.81 -33.84
C PRO A 60 -0.54 0.43 -33.23
N TYR A 61 -1.49 0.27 -32.28
CA TYR A 61 -1.70 -0.98 -31.55
C TYR A 61 -3.08 -1.60 -31.74
N THR A 62 -3.78 -1.26 -32.82
CA THR A 62 -5.12 -1.80 -33.12
C THR A 62 -5.16 -3.32 -33.08
N GLY A 63 -6.01 -3.88 -32.21
CA GLY A 63 -6.18 -5.34 -32.02
C GLY A 63 -5.21 -5.95 -31.03
N THR A 64 -4.32 -5.17 -30.41
CA THR A 64 -3.46 -5.65 -29.32
C THR A 64 -4.27 -5.69 -28.02
N THR A 65 -4.15 -6.81 -27.29
CA THR A 65 -4.67 -6.95 -25.93
C THR A 65 -3.52 -7.23 -24.99
N ILE A 66 -3.42 -6.45 -23.91
CA ILE A 66 -2.45 -6.69 -22.83
C ILE A 66 -3.18 -7.17 -21.58
N ARG A 67 -2.51 -7.98 -20.78
CA ARG A 67 -2.98 -8.45 -19.48
C ARG A 67 -2.21 -7.76 -18.37
N VAL A 68 -2.94 -7.05 -17.52
CA VAL A 68 -2.38 -6.27 -16.42
C VAL A 68 -2.91 -6.80 -15.08
N LEU A 69 -2.02 -7.09 -14.16
CA LEU A 69 -2.37 -7.46 -12.80
C LEU A 69 -2.21 -6.27 -11.87
N SER A 70 -3.28 -5.93 -11.14
CA SER A 70 -3.30 -4.80 -10.22
C SER A 70 -3.96 -5.16 -8.90
N MET A 71 -3.88 -4.28 -7.93
CA MET A 71 -4.58 -4.47 -6.66
C MET A 71 -5.93 -3.74 -6.66
N THR A 72 -6.88 -4.27 -5.90
CA THR A 72 -8.14 -3.57 -5.62
C THR A 72 -7.88 -2.28 -4.87
N GLY A 73 -8.54 -1.19 -5.26
CA GLY A 73 -8.46 0.11 -4.59
C GLY A 73 -8.40 1.28 -5.56
N GLN A 74 -8.29 2.46 -5.01
CA GLN A 74 -8.50 3.75 -5.69
C GLN A 74 -7.61 3.95 -6.93
N ILE A 75 -6.38 3.41 -6.95
CA ILE A 75 -5.52 3.49 -8.14
C ILE A 75 -6.12 2.70 -9.32
N SER A 76 -6.60 1.49 -9.06
CA SER A 76 -7.21 0.69 -10.11
C SER A 76 -8.58 1.22 -10.51
N ASP A 77 -9.35 1.76 -9.57
CA ASP A 77 -10.63 2.42 -9.86
C ASP A 77 -10.41 3.64 -10.78
N ALA A 78 -9.35 4.42 -10.54
CA ALA A 78 -8.98 5.53 -11.40
C ALA A 78 -8.50 5.07 -12.79
N ILE A 79 -7.67 4.03 -12.85
CA ILE A 79 -7.24 3.43 -14.11
C ILE A 79 -8.45 2.94 -14.90
N GLU A 80 -9.35 2.18 -14.30
CA GLU A 80 -10.57 1.66 -14.95
C GLU A 80 -11.45 2.76 -15.52
N ALA A 81 -11.57 3.89 -14.81
CA ALA A 81 -12.39 5.02 -15.25
C ALA A 81 -11.94 5.63 -16.58
N TYR A 82 -10.67 5.49 -16.94
CA TYR A 82 -10.10 6.06 -18.16
C TYR A 82 -9.71 4.99 -19.21
N LEU A 83 -9.98 3.70 -18.99
CA LEU A 83 -9.57 2.64 -19.93
C LEU A 83 -10.24 2.76 -21.31
N ASP A 84 -11.50 3.21 -21.39
CA ASP A 84 -12.19 3.41 -22.67
C ASP A 84 -11.52 4.51 -23.49
N ASP A 85 -11.03 5.56 -22.84
CA ASP A 85 -10.28 6.64 -23.48
C ASP A 85 -8.92 6.13 -23.96
N PHE A 86 -8.21 5.37 -23.13
CA PHE A 86 -6.95 4.73 -23.50
C PHE A 86 -7.09 3.80 -24.72
N GLU A 87 -8.10 2.91 -24.73
CA GLU A 87 -8.37 2.03 -25.89
C GLU A 87 -8.72 2.86 -27.12
N ARG A 88 -9.51 3.92 -26.95
CA ARG A 88 -9.88 4.80 -28.05
C ARG A 88 -8.66 5.51 -28.64
N GLU A 89 -7.67 5.90 -27.84
CA GLU A 89 -6.48 6.66 -28.29
C GLU A 89 -5.41 5.75 -28.89
N THR A 90 -5.13 4.61 -28.24
CA THR A 90 -4.02 3.73 -28.60
C THR A 90 -4.43 2.55 -29.47
N GLY A 91 -5.66 2.08 -29.34
CA GLY A 91 -6.13 0.81 -29.90
C GLY A 91 -5.78 -0.41 -29.06
N ILE A 92 -5.16 -0.21 -27.88
CA ILE A 92 -4.80 -1.28 -26.95
C ILE A 92 -5.99 -1.60 -26.05
N LYS A 93 -6.36 -2.87 -26.01
CA LYS A 93 -7.32 -3.37 -25.03
C LYS A 93 -6.61 -3.86 -23.79
N VAL A 94 -7.07 -3.44 -22.62
CA VAL A 94 -6.51 -3.85 -21.33
C VAL A 94 -7.41 -4.87 -20.65
N ASN A 95 -6.87 -6.05 -20.37
CA ASN A 95 -7.50 -7.01 -19.46
C ASN A 95 -6.91 -6.77 -18.07
N LEU A 96 -7.59 -5.93 -17.27
CA LEU A 96 -7.18 -5.56 -15.91
C LEU A 96 -7.74 -6.58 -14.92
N GLU A 97 -6.86 -7.28 -14.22
CA GLU A 97 -7.24 -8.25 -13.18
C GLU A 97 -6.89 -7.70 -11.80
N LEU A 98 -7.87 -7.64 -10.91
CA LEU A 98 -7.77 -7.03 -9.59
C LEU A 98 -7.71 -8.08 -8.48
N TYR A 99 -6.75 -7.93 -7.58
CA TYR A 99 -6.53 -8.81 -6.45
C TYR A 99 -6.31 -8.02 -5.17
N GLY A 100 -6.54 -8.62 -4.00
CA GLY A 100 -6.01 -8.08 -2.75
C GLY A 100 -4.46 -8.12 -2.76
N GLU A 101 -3.80 -7.22 -2.04
CA GLU A 101 -2.33 -7.06 -2.10
C GLU A 101 -1.55 -8.39 -1.95
N ALA A 102 -1.88 -9.19 -0.93
CA ALA A 102 -1.21 -10.47 -0.73
C ALA A 102 -1.47 -11.47 -1.86
N GLN A 103 -2.71 -11.51 -2.37
CA GLN A 103 -3.10 -12.37 -3.47
C GLN A 103 -2.45 -11.95 -4.79
N LEU A 104 -2.31 -10.64 -5.04
CA LEU A 104 -1.60 -10.09 -6.20
C LEU A 104 -0.16 -10.61 -6.23
N ARG A 105 0.55 -10.48 -5.12
CA ARG A 105 1.94 -10.93 -4.99
C ARG A 105 2.08 -12.44 -5.19
N GLU A 106 1.19 -13.24 -4.58
CA GLU A 106 1.15 -14.69 -4.77
C GLU A 106 0.88 -15.06 -6.23
N LYS A 107 -0.07 -14.38 -6.88
CA LYS A 107 -0.45 -14.60 -8.28
C LYS A 107 0.72 -14.32 -9.22
N ILE A 108 1.36 -13.15 -9.08
CA ILE A 108 2.52 -12.74 -9.88
C ILE A 108 3.66 -13.77 -9.71
N THR A 109 4.02 -14.07 -8.48
CA THR A 109 5.12 -15.01 -8.17
C THR A 109 4.85 -16.38 -8.76
N THR A 110 3.63 -16.91 -8.60
CA THR A 110 3.27 -18.24 -9.12
C THR A 110 3.34 -18.31 -10.64
N GLU A 111 2.81 -17.29 -11.34
CA GLU A 111 2.83 -17.27 -12.80
C GLU A 111 4.24 -17.09 -13.36
N PHE A 112 5.06 -16.24 -12.74
CA PHE A 112 6.44 -16.02 -13.18
C PHE A 112 7.33 -17.25 -12.93
N LEU A 113 7.19 -17.93 -11.80
CA LEU A 113 7.87 -19.20 -11.53
C LEU A 113 7.46 -20.30 -12.54
N ALA A 114 6.22 -20.29 -12.99
CA ALA A 114 5.74 -21.21 -14.02
C ALA A 114 6.21 -20.83 -15.45
N GLY A 115 6.93 -19.72 -15.61
CA GLY A 115 7.38 -19.22 -16.92
C GLY A 115 6.22 -18.73 -17.80
N SER A 116 5.13 -18.29 -17.20
CA SER A 116 3.99 -17.71 -17.94
C SER A 116 4.43 -16.44 -18.66
N SER A 117 4.08 -16.30 -19.93
CA SER A 117 4.30 -15.09 -20.73
C SER A 117 3.00 -14.36 -21.05
N THR A 118 1.96 -14.56 -20.25
CA THR A 118 0.65 -13.98 -20.48
C THR A 118 0.41 -12.67 -19.72
N ILE A 119 1.24 -12.36 -18.72
CA ILE A 119 1.23 -11.08 -18.02
C ILE A 119 2.11 -10.12 -18.80
N ASP A 120 1.63 -8.90 -19.05
CA ASP A 120 2.40 -7.88 -19.75
C ASP A 120 2.88 -6.81 -18.79
N ALA A 121 2.02 -6.32 -17.90
CA ALA A 121 2.36 -5.36 -16.85
C ALA A 121 1.74 -5.75 -15.50
N PHE A 122 2.27 -5.24 -14.42
CA PHE A 122 1.77 -5.52 -13.09
C PHE A 122 2.12 -4.42 -12.10
N LEU A 123 1.23 -4.22 -11.13
CA LEU A 123 1.45 -3.33 -10.00
C LEU A 123 2.32 -4.02 -8.95
N MET A 124 3.21 -3.27 -8.31
CA MET A 124 4.08 -3.78 -7.25
C MET A 124 4.44 -2.70 -6.23
N SER A 125 4.87 -3.13 -5.05
CA SER A 125 5.59 -2.28 -4.10
C SER A 125 7.09 -2.53 -4.24
N PRO A 126 7.87 -1.64 -4.86
CA PRO A 126 9.30 -1.86 -5.09
C PRO A 126 10.06 -2.18 -3.81
N LEU A 127 9.72 -1.55 -2.69
CA LEU A 127 10.37 -1.81 -1.41
C LEU A 127 10.24 -3.27 -0.95
N GLN A 128 9.13 -3.94 -1.30
CA GLN A 128 8.87 -5.32 -0.91
C GLN A 128 9.27 -6.33 -1.99
N ASP A 129 9.08 -5.96 -3.26
CA ASP A 129 9.05 -6.92 -4.36
C ASP A 129 10.25 -6.81 -5.30
N MET A 130 10.87 -5.61 -5.43
CA MET A 130 11.94 -5.34 -6.40
C MET A 130 13.11 -6.31 -6.25
N ALA A 131 13.53 -6.57 -5.02
CA ALA A 131 14.64 -7.46 -4.74
C ALA A 131 14.39 -8.88 -5.31
N ALA A 132 13.26 -9.48 -4.94
CA ALA A 132 12.93 -10.84 -5.35
C ALA A 132 12.70 -10.92 -6.86
N TYR A 133 11.98 -9.95 -7.43
CA TYR A 133 11.60 -9.98 -8.84
C TYR A 133 12.79 -9.68 -9.75
N SER A 134 13.68 -8.76 -9.39
CA SER A 134 14.89 -8.47 -10.15
C SER A 134 15.91 -9.60 -10.10
N ASN A 135 16.11 -10.23 -8.93
CA ASN A 135 16.99 -11.38 -8.78
C ASN A 135 16.56 -12.59 -9.64
N ASN A 136 15.25 -12.73 -9.90
CA ASN A 136 14.71 -13.75 -10.77
C ASN A 136 14.64 -13.31 -12.26
N GLY A 137 15.06 -12.09 -12.57
CA GLY A 137 15.04 -11.56 -13.94
C GLY A 137 13.63 -11.34 -14.51
N TRP A 138 12.64 -11.05 -13.64
CA TRP A 138 11.25 -10.86 -14.04
C TRP A 138 10.89 -9.41 -14.43
N ILE A 139 11.76 -8.47 -14.12
CA ILE A 139 11.57 -7.04 -14.39
C ILE A 139 12.22 -6.66 -15.72
N GLU A 140 11.48 -5.96 -16.57
CA GLU A 140 12.04 -5.30 -17.76
C GLU A 140 12.63 -3.95 -17.36
N PRO A 141 13.91 -3.66 -17.70
CA PRO A 141 14.50 -2.34 -17.52
C PRO A 141 13.77 -1.26 -18.34
N LEU A 142 13.45 -0.14 -17.71
CA LEU A 142 12.66 0.93 -18.34
C LEU A 142 13.50 2.08 -18.92
N ASP A 143 14.83 2.10 -18.74
CA ASP A 143 15.69 3.24 -19.11
C ASP A 143 15.58 3.65 -20.58
N GLU A 144 15.40 2.69 -21.50
CA GLU A 144 15.21 3.01 -22.92
C GLU A 144 13.82 3.59 -23.18
N TYR A 145 12.78 3.10 -22.47
CA TYR A 145 11.43 3.61 -22.56
C TYR A 145 11.29 5.02 -21.97
N LEU A 146 12.05 5.34 -20.91
CA LEU A 146 12.06 6.67 -20.28
C LEU A 146 12.64 7.78 -21.20
N LYS A 147 13.27 7.42 -22.33
CA LYS A 147 13.72 8.37 -23.35
C LYS A 147 12.60 8.79 -24.31
N ASP A 148 11.41 8.22 -24.16
CA ASP A 148 10.24 8.60 -24.96
C ASP A 148 9.94 10.08 -24.79
N PRO A 149 9.99 10.89 -25.87
CA PRO A 149 9.78 12.33 -25.78
C PRO A 149 8.34 12.72 -25.39
N ASP A 150 7.39 11.78 -25.53
CA ASP A 150 6.00 11.98 -25.15
C ASP A 150 5.76 11.65 -23.66
N PHE A 151 6.79 11.16 -22.95
CA PHE A 151 6.76 10.89 -21.52
C PHE A 151 7.66 11.87 -20.76
N ASP A 152 7.06 12.81 -20.06
CA ASP A 152 7.75 13.84 -19.30
C ASP A 152 8.34 13.25 -18.00
N TRP A 153 9.50 12.56 -18.14
CA TRP A 153 10.18 11.94 -16.99
C TRP A 153 10.77 12.98 -16.03
N ASP A 154 11.14 14.14 -16.53
CA ASP A 154 11.71 15.23 -15.72
C ASP A 154 10.67 15.85 -14.77
N ASP A 155 9.37 15.60 -14.98
CA ASP A 155 8.28 15.98 -14.06
C ASP A 155 8.23 15.12 -12.80
N PHE A 156 8.96 13.99 -12.75
CA PHE A 156 8.98 13.13 -11.57
C PHE A 156 10.03 13.58 -10.56
N SER A 157 9.65 13.64 -9.29
CA SER A 157 10.58 13.93 -8.20
C SER A 157 11.64 12.84 -8.04
N SER A 158 12.78 13.18 -7.46
CA SER A 158 13.87 12.22 -7.20
C SER A 158 13.58 11.28 -6.01
N ALA A 159 12.55 11.55 -5.22
CA ALA A 159 12.27 10.82 -3.99
C ALA A 159 12.12 9.28 -4.14
N PRO A 160 11.48 8.72 -5.20
CA PRO A 160 11.30 7.27 -5.32
C PRO A 160 12.49 6.54 -5.95
N MET A 161 13.49 7.27 -6.49
CA MET A 161 14.46 6.73 -7.46
C MET A 161 15.23 5.51 -6.96
N GLU A 162 15.64 5.47 -5.70
CA GLU A 162 16.38 4.32 -5.16
C GLU A 162 15.51 3.08 -4.98
N GLN A 163 14.22 3.25 -4.72
CA GLN A 163 13.31 2.11 -4.53
C GLN A 163 12.96 1.42 -5.86
N ILE A 164 12.87 2.18 -6.94
CA ILE A 164 12.43 1.67 -8.25
C ILE A 164 13.55 1.08 -9.11
N LYS A 165 14.80 1.10 -8.61
CA LYS A 165 15.95 0.55 -9.35
C LYS A 165 16.06 -0.96 -9.22
N ILE A 166 16.43 -1.58 -10.32
CA ILE A 166 16.90 -2.97 -10.37
C ILE A 166 18.28 -3.02 -9.71
N LYS A 167 18.46 -3.92 -8.76
CA LYS A 167 19.68 -3.96 -7.95
C LYS A 167 20.96 -4.26 -8.71
N SER A 168 20.88 -5.10 -9.75
CA SER A 168 22.08 -5.63 -10.42
C SER A 168 22.82 -4.62 -11.28
N ASP A 169 22.10 -3.63 -11.82
CA ASP A 169 22.65 -2.67 -12.79
C ASP A 169 22.21 -1.22 -12.57
N GLY A 170 21.35 -0.98 -11.61
CA GLY A 170 20.84 0.35 -11.28
C GLY A 170 19.80 0.89 -12.28
N ALA A 171 19.36 0.09 -13.23
CA ALA A 171 18.32 0.47 -14.18
C ALA A 171 16.97 0.66 -13.49
N VAL A 172 16.13 1.53 -14.03
CA VAL A 172 14.76 1.73 -13.53
C VAL A 172 13.92 0.49 -13.84
N GLY A 173 13.37 -0.15 -12.84
CA GLY A 173 12.56 -1.37 -12.96
C GLY A 173 11.06 -1.17 -12.78
N ALA A 174 10.65 -0.03 -12.24
CA ALA A 174 9.24 0.29 -12.05
C ALA A 174 8.98 1.77 -12.31
N LEU A 175 7.84 2.10 -12.91
CA LEU A 175 7.38 3.47 -13.03
C LEU A 175 6.59 3.84 -11.76
N PRO A 176 6.98 4.86 -10.99
CA PRO A 176 6.32 5.21 -9.75
C PRO A 176 4.96 5.85 -10.04
N LEU A 177 3.91 5.34 -9.43
CA LEU A 177 2.54 5.83 -9.59
C LEU A 177 2.16 6.78 -8.47
N TYR A 178 2.29 6.33 -7.23
CA TYR A 178 1.97 7.13 -6.05
C TYR A 178 2.81 6.72 -4.85
N SER A 179 2.81 7.59 -3.85
CA SER A 179 3.51 7.35 -2.59
C SER A 179 2.54 7.13 -1.44
N SER A 180 3.08 6.63 -0.34
CA SER A 180 2.41 6.61 0.95
C SER A 180 3.39 7.00 2.04
N VAL A 181 3.03 8.02 2.83
CA VAL A 181 3.71 8.40 4.07
C VAL A 181 2.73 8.22 5.22
N GLN A 182 3.23 8.17 6.44
CA GLN A 182 2.37 8.23 7.61
C GLN A 182 2.24 9.66 8.10
N LEU A 183 1.04 10.03 8.53
CA LEU A 183 0.72 11.30 9.16
C LEU A 183 -0.03 11.07 10.46
N MET A 184 -0.07 12.08 11.31
CA MET A 184 -0.93 12.09 12.48
C MET A 184 -2.24 12.76 12.14
N PHE A 185 -3.34 12.06 12.37
CA PHE A 185 -4.71 12.60 12.29
C PHE A 185 -5.23 12.81 13.69
N TYR A 186 -5.95 13.91 13.91
CA TYR A 186 -6.46 14.23 15.24
C TYR A 186 -7.85 14.85 15.21
N ARG A 187 -8.56 14.79 16.33
CA ARG A 187 -9.89 15.34 16.56
C ARG A 187 -9.77 16.81 16.98
N LYS A 188 -9.99 17.75 16.06
CA LYS A 188 -9.95 19.20 16.30
C LYS A 188 -10.83 19.62 17.48
N ASP A 189 -12.05 19.08 17.57
CA ASP A 189 -13.01 19.37 18.62
C ASP A 189 -12.54 18.89 20.01
N VAL A 190 -11.93 17.70 20.09
CA VAL A 190 -11.36 17.20 21.36
C VAL A 190 -10.19 18.07 21.82
N PHE A 191 -9.32 18.46 20.90
CA PHE A 191 -8.18 19.33 21.20
C PHE A 191 -8.62 20.69 21.70
N GLU A 192 -9.65 21.28 21.07
CA GLU A 192 -10.27 22.54 21.50
C GLU A 192 -10.92 22.40 22.89
N GLU A 193 -11.75 21.36 23.12
CA GLU A 193 -12.42 21.10 24.40
C GLU A 193 -11.43 20.96 25.55
N LYS A 194 -10.34 20.20 25.33
CA LYS A 194 -9.32 19.93 26.35
C LYS A 194 -8.27 21.04 26.45
N GLY A 195 -8.30 22.03 25.55
CA GLY A 195 -7.34 23.16 25.53
C GLY A 195 -5.91 22.70 25.26
N VAL A 196 -5.73 21.62 24.49
CA VAL A 196 -4.40 21.10 24.10
C VAL A 196 -4.05 21.55 22.68
N LYS A 197 -2.75 21.66 22.42
CA LYS A 197 -2.22 21.95 21.08
C LYS A 197 -1.80 20.66 20.39
N VAL A 198 -1.67 20.72 19.07
CA VAL A 198 -1.07 19.66 18.28
C VAL A 198 0.37 19.45 18.78
N PRO A 199 0.74 18.23 19.20
CA PRO A 199 2.09 17.94 19.71
C PRO A 199 3.11 18.02 18.58
N THR A 200 4.26 18.64 18.86
CA THR A 200 5.36 18.80 17.92
C THR A 200 6.53 17.85 18.20
N ASN A 201 6.58 17.29 19.41
CA ASN A 201 7.59 16.33 19.84
C ASN A 201 6.99 15.23 20.72
N TYR A 202 7.79 14.18 21.02
CA TYR A 202 7.33 13.00 21.74
C TYR A 202 6.92 13.30 23.20
N ASP A 203 7.56 14.26 23.87
CA ASP A 203 7.17 14.64 25.22
C ASP A 203 5.79 15.32 25.23
N GLU A 204 5.56 16.22 24.28
CA GLU A 204 4.25 16.84 24.09
C GLU A 204 3.18 15.82 23.67
N LEU A 205 3.54 14.81 22.86
CA LEU A 205 2.63 13.73 22.47
C LEU A 205 2.14 12.95 23.69
N LEU A 206 3.05 12.55 24.60
CA LEU A 206 2.67 11.87 25.83
C LEU A 206 1.84 12.77 26.76
N ASP A 207 2.18 14.07 26.86
CA ASP A 207 1.42 15.05 27.66
C ASP A 207 -0.01 15.21 27.13
N VAL A 208 -0.18 15.35 25.81
CA VAL A 208 -1.49 15.39 25.14
C VAL A 208 -2.25 14.09 25.37
N CYS A 209 -1.61 12.94 25.17
CA CYS A 209 -2.24 11.64 25.45
C CYS A 209 -2.75 11.56 26.88
N GLY A 210 -1.95 11.97 27.88
CA GLY A 210 -2.36 11.97 29.28
C GLY A 210 -3.55 12.88 29.60
N LYS A 211 -3.72 13.98 28.86
CA LYS A 211 -4.80 14.95 29.05
C LYS A 211 -6.12 14.56 28.39
N ILE A 212 -6.06 13.88 27.25
CA ILE A 212 -7.27 13.54 26.48
C ILE A 212 -7.77 12.12 26.74
N ASN A 213 -6.93 11.22 27.28
CA ASN A 213 -7.28 9.82 27.52
C ASN A 213 -8.33 9.69 28.62
N ASP A 214 -9.45 9.02 28.32
CA ASP A 214 -10.57 8.80 29.25
C ASP A 214 -11.17 7.39 29.06
N PRO A 215 -10.43 6.35 29.46
CA PRO A 215 -10.89 4.96 29.30
C PRO A 215 -12.20 4.66 30.02
N ALA A 216 -12.52 5.41 31.08
CA ALA A 216 -13.78 5.23 31.81
C ALA A 216 -15.00 5.56 30.93
N ASN A 217 -14.85 6.42 29.95
CA ASN A 217 -15.84 6.80 28.96
C ASN A 217 -15.60 6.15 27.60
N ASN A 218 -14.78 5.09 27.53
CA ASN A 218 -14.40 4.41 26.30
C ASN A 218 -13.77 5.34 25.24
N PHE A 219 -12.98 6.31 25.71
CA PHE A 219 -12.25 7.24 24.86
C PHE A 219 -10.75 7.11 25.11
N TYR A 220 -9.99 6.92 24.07
CA TYR A 220 -8.55 6.68 24.12
C TYR A 220 -7.80 7.78 23.38
N ALA A 221 -6.57 8.06 23.82
CA ALA A 221 -5.85 9.17 23.25
C ALA A 221 -5.35 8.91 21.83
N ILE A 222 -4.86 7.69 21.56
CA ILE A 222 -4.22 7.38 20.29
C ILE A 222 -4.50 5.95 19.83
N ALA A 223 -4.55 5.74 18.52
CA ALA A 223 -4.54 4.42 17.92
C ALA A 223 -3.55 4.35 16.76
N CYS A 224 -2.92 3.19 16.59
CA CYS A 224 -2.15 2.79 15.41
C CYS A 224 -2.56 1.36 15.05
N ARG A 225 -2.21 0.87 13.86
CA ARG A 225 -2.41 -0.56 13.56
C ARG A 225 -1.49 -1.40 14.44
N GLY A 226 -2.09 -2.25 15.27
CA GLY A 226 -1.37 -3.07 16.23
C GLY A 226 -1.20 -4.53 15.83
N GLU A 227 -1.83 -4.98 14.74
CA GLU A 227 -1.62 -6.33 14.23
C GLU A 227 -0.14 -6.55 13.87
N LYS A 228 0.40 -7.70 14.24
CA LYS A 228 1.86 -7.98 14.18
C LYS A 228 2.47 -7.68 12.81
N ILE A 229 1.77 -7.99 11.73
CA ILE A 229 2.24 -7.73 10.36
C ILE A 229 2.43 -6.24 10.07
N ALA A 230 1.67 -5.35 10.71
CA ALA A 230 1.74 -3.91 10.49
C ALA A 230 2.74 -3.21 11.42
N LEU A 231 3.09 -3.84 12.56
CA LEU A 231 3.83 -3.18 13.64
C LEU A 231 5.17 -2.59 13.21
N THR A 232 5.95 -3.28 12.36
CA THR A 232 7.24 -2.73 11.91
C THR A 232 7.06 -1.42 11.14
N SER A 233 6.10 -1.34 10.22
CA SER A 233 5.85 -0.08 9.48
C SER A 233 5.27 1.01 10.38
N GLN A 234 4.39 0.66 11.33
CA GLN A 234 3.83 1.62 12.28
C GLN A 234 4.85 2.15 13.28
N PHE A 235 5.83 1.32 13.63
CA PHE A 235 6.93 1.66 14.54
C PHE A 235 8.03 2.48 13.87
N SER A 236 8.19 2.39 12.54
CA SER A 236 9.30 3.02 11.81
C SER A 236 9.51 4.51 12.10
N PRO A 237 8.48 5.38 12.11
CA PRO A 237 8.67 6.79 12.41
C PRO A 237 9.26 7.02 13.81
N PHE A 238 8.81 6.23 14.77
CA PHE A 238 9.30 6.31 16.16
C PHE A 238 10.72 5.76 16.29
N LEU A 239 11.04 4.66 15.59
CA LEU A 239 12.39 4.12 15.52
C LEU A 239 13.39 5.17 15.05
N TYR A 240 13.10 5.81 13.91
CA TYR A 240 13.97 6.84 13.33
C TYR A 240 13.99 8.12 14.17
N GLY A 241 12.88 8.50 14.77
CA GLY A 241 12.80 9.64 15.69
C GLY A 241 13.71 9.51 16.92
N PHE A 242 14.08 8.29 17.33
CA PHE A 242 15.10 8.05 18.33
C PHE A 242 16.52 7.93 17.74
N GLY A 243 16.70 8.09 16.44
CA GLY A 243 18.00 7.91 15.77
C GLY A 243 18.36 6.44 15.53
N GLY A 244 17.38 5.55 15.61
CA GLY A 244 17.55 4.13 15.35
C GLY A 244 17.57 3.79 13.87
N ALA A 245 17.77 2.52 13.55
CA ALA A 245 17.75 1.99 12.19
C ALA A 245 17.40 0.49 12.20
N TYR A 246 16.90 -0.01 11.07
CA TYR A 246 16.71 -1.46 10.91
C TYR A 246 18.04 -2.17 10.65
N PHE A 247 18.91 -1.54 9.87
CA PHE A 247 20.22 -2.08 9.51
C PHE A 247 21.32 -1.05 9.74
N LYS A 248 22.51 -1.53 9.99
CA LYS A 248 23.74 -0.74 10.07
C LYS A 248 24.92 -1.62 9.66
N ASP A 249 25.75 -1.12 8.76
CA ASP A 249 26.94 -1.83 8.27
C ASP A 249 26.61 -3.27 7.79
N GLY A 250 25.50 -3.44 7.06
CA GLY A 250 25.03 -4.71 6.51
C GLY A 250 24.55 -5.74 7.53
N THR A 251 24.24 -5.32 8.75
CA THR A 251 23.74 -6.17 9.84
C THR A 251 22.46 -5.62 10.44
N CYS A 252 21.68 -6.45 11.12
CA CYS A 252 20.49 -6.00 11.81
C CYS A 252 20.83 -5.12 13.01
N ALA A 253 20.34 -3.88 13.01
CA ALA A 253 20.54 -2.91 14.08
C ALA A 253 19.36 -2.87 15.08
N PHE A 254 18.40 -3.77 14.98
CA PHE A 254 17.14 -3.69 15.75
C PHE A 254 17.35 -3.76 17.28
N ASN A 255 18.50 -4.19 17.75
CA ASN A 255 18.86 -4.31 19.16
C ASN A 255 19.80 -3.19 19.68
N THR A 256 19.94 -2.08 18.93
CA THR A 256 20.75 -0.95 19.41
C THR A 256 20.07 -0.21 20.57
N PRO A 257 20.82 0.56 21.38
CA PRO A 257 20.25 1.35 22.47
C PRO A 257 19.14 2.30 22.01
N GLU A 258 19.33 2.97 20.87
CA GLU A 258 18.36 3.89 20.29
C GLU A 258 17.05 3.16 19.94
N ASN A 259 17.14 1.98 19.34
CA ASN A 259 16.00 1.15 19.00
C ASN A 259 15.28 0.60 20.25
N LEU A 260 16.03 0.29 21.30
CA LEU A 260 15.47 -0.14 22.58
C LEU A 260 14.67 1.00 23.24
N GLU A 261 15.18 2.23 23.22
CA GLU A 261 14.47 3.40 23.72
C GLU A 261 13.22 3.70 22.89
N ALA A 262 13.31 3.62 21.56
CA ALA A 262 12.15 3.74 20.67
C ALA A 262 11.08 2.69 20.99
N ALA A 263 11.48 1.44 21.20
CA ALA A 263 10.56 0.36 21.53
C ALA A 263 9.90 0.60 22.90
N ARG A 264 10.64 1.09 23.90
CA ARG A 264 10.08 1.46 25.21
C ARG A 264 9.07 2.59 25.09
N PHE A 265 9.41 3.65 24.34
CA PHE A 265 8.51 4.76 24.11
C PHE A 265 7.22 4.31 23.42
N TYR A 266 7.33 3.55 22.33
CA TYR A 266 6.18 3.08 21.56
C TYR A 266 5.30 2.11 22.37
N GLY A 267 5.95 1.25 23.16
CA GLY A 267 5.30 0.37 24.10
C GLY A 267 4.49 1.12 25.16
N LYS A 268 5.07 2.19 25.72
CA LYS A 268 4.38 3.08 26.65
C LYS A 268 3.23 3.82 25.98
N LEU A 269 3.47 4.40 24.80
CA LEU A 269 2.47 5.17 24.05
C LEU A 269 1.21 4.35 23.79
N LEU A 270 1.35 3.17 23.20
CA LEU A 270 0.19 2.32 22.90
C LEU A 270 -0.32 1.54 24.11
N GLY A 271 0.56 1.08 24.99
CA GLY A 271 0.18 0.30 26.17
C GLY A 271 -0.58 1.11 27.22
N ASP A 272 -0.34 2.42 27.33
CA ASP A 272 -1.04 3.30 28.27
C ASP A 272 -2.25 4.02 27.67
N TYR A 273 -2.22 4.33 26.36
CA TYR A 273 -3.14 5.29 25.76
C TYR A 273 -3.94 4.79 24.57
N ALA A 274 -3.68 3.58 24.07
CA ALA A 274 -4.48 2.97 23.02
C ALA A 274 -5.61 2.09 23.60
N PRO A 275 -6.68 1.79 22.80
CA PRO A 275 -7.76 0.90 23.20
C PRO A 275 -7.25 -0.50 23.58
N GLU A 276 -7.95 -1.14 24.53
CA GLU A 276 -7.75 -2.57 24.77
C GLU A 276 -7.98 -3.37 23.47
N GLY A 277 -7.12 -4.36 23.22
CA GLY A 277 -7.20 -5.16 21.99
C GLY A 277 -6.55 -4.51 20.77
N ILE A 278 -5.85 -3.37 20.92
CA ILE A 278 -5.15 -2.70 19.82
C ILE A 278 -4.22 -3.64 19.03
N LEU A 279 -3.62 -4.63 19.67
CA LEU A 279 -2.72 -5.62 19.05
C LEU A 279 -3.39 -6.53 18.01
N THR A 280 -4.71 -6.50 17.91
CA THR A 280 -5.48 -7.21 16.88
C THR A 280 -6.09 -6.26 15.84
N ALA A 281 -5.91 -4.96 16.02
CA ALA A 281 -6.47 -3.96 15.12
C ALA A 281 -5.59 -3.77 13.88
N GLY A 282 -6.16 -4.12 12.74
CA GLY A 282 -5.66 -3.76 11.42
C GLY A 282 -6.16 -2.38 10.98
N TYR A 283 -5.97 -2.07 9.70
CA TYR A 283 -6.38 -0.80 9.10
C TYR A 283 -7.88 -0.50 9.34
N SER A 284 -8.76 -1.44 9.00
CA SER A 284 -10.21 -1.22 9.11
C SER A 284 -10.69 -1.01 10.54
N GLN A 285 -10.15 -1.78 11.51
CA GLN A 285 -10.53 -1.66 12.91
C GLN A 285 -10.04 -0.31 13.49
N MET A 286 -8.82 0.10 13.20
CA MET A 286 -8.27 1.39 13.64
C MET A 286 -9.09 2.56 13.05
N THR A 287 -9.44 2.49 11.76
CA THR A 287 -10.30 3.47 11.09
C THR A 287 -11.67 3.57 11.77
N GLN A 288 -12.30 2.44 12.09
CA GLN A 288 -13.58 2.40 12.78
C GLN A 288 -13.52 3.03 14.16
N LEU A 289 -12.43 2.82 14.93
CA LEU A 289 -12.25 3.46 16.23
C LEU A 289 -12.26 5.00 16.13
N PHE A 290 -11.58 5.55 15.14
CA PHE A 290 -11.56 6.99 14.90
C PHE A 290 -12.93 7.50 14.43
N ASN A 291 -13.54 6.87 13.44
CA ASN A 291 -14.84 7.25 12.87
C ASN A 291 -15.98 7.16 13.88
N ALA A 292 -15.89 6.22 14.83
CA ALA A 292 -16.82 6.09 15.95
C ALA A 292 -16.55 7.11 17.08
N GLY A 293 -15.51 7.92 16.98
CA GLY A 293 -15.15 8.92 18.00
C GLY A 293 -14.59 8.31 19.28
N GLN A 294 -14.00 7.14 19.22
CA GLN A 294 -13.43 6.45 20.38
C GLN A 294 -11.94 6.77 20.59
N VAL A 295 -11.30 7.46 19.63
CA VAL A 295 -9.91 7.88 19.76
C VAL A 295 -9.73 9.34 19.37
N GLY A 296 -8.79 10.01 20.04
CA GLY A 296 -8.46 11.43 19.83
C GLY A 296 -7.43 11.66 18.72
N MET A 297 -6.54 10.68 18.51
CA MET A 297 -5.49 10.71 17.49
C MET A 297 -5.33 9.35 16.85
N CYS A 298 -4.82 9.32 15.62
CA CYS A 298 -4.25 8.12 15.01
C CYS A 298 -3.06 8.46 14.13
N VAL A 299 -2.12 7.52 14.00
CA VAL A 299 -0.98 7.62 13.09
C VAL A 299 -1.11 6.50 12.08
N ASP A 300 -1.25 6.87 10.81
CA ASP A 300 -1.38 5.91 9.72
C ASP A 300 -1.04 6.54 8.36
N ALA A 301 -1.10 5.71 7.32
CA ALA A 301 -0.90 6.11 5.94
C ALA A 301 -1.81 7.30 5.56
N ILE A 302 -1.27 8.21 4.79
CA ILE A 302 -1.95 9.42 4.32
C ILE A 302 -3.31 9.13 3.63
N ALA A 303 -3.45 7.98 2.98
CA ALA A 303 -4.70 7.54 2.35
C ALA A 303 -5.87 7.42 3.34
N LEU A 304 -5.60 7.27 4.64
CA LEU A 304 -6.63 7.21 5.68
C LEU A 304 -7.50 8.47 5.72
N TYR A 305 -6.92 9.62 5.39
CA TYR A 305 -7.62 10.92 5.45
C TYR A 305 -8.99 10.88 4.78
N GLN A 306 -9.08 10.32 3.58
CA GLN A 306 -10.33 10.29 2.81
C GLN A 306 -11.45 9.53 3.54
N THR A 307 -11.13 8.42 4.20
CA THR A 307 -12.10 7.67 4.99
C THR A 307 -12.53 8.42 6.26
N LEU A 308 -11.60 9.18 6.86
CA LEU A 308 -11.89 9.96 8.07
C LEU A 308 -12.81 11.16 7.80
N ILE A 309 -12.74 11.74 6.60
CA ILE A 309 -13.55 12.91 6.22
C ILE A 309 -14.81 12.55 5.41
N ASP A 310 -15.07 11.27 5.17
CA ASP A 310 -16.29 10.85 4.48
C ASP A 310 -17.50 10.92 5.45
N PRO A 311 -18.53 11.75 5.15
CA PRO A 311 -19.70 11.87 6.01
C PRO A 311 -20.56 10.60 6.08
N ASN A 312 -20.35 9.64 5.17
CA ASN A 312 -21.04 8.35 5.21
C ASN A 312 -20.35 7.37 6.16
N GLU A 313 -19.06 7.54 6.41
CA GLU A 313 -18.23 6.65 7.22
C GLU A 313 -17.94 7.22 8.62
N SER A 314 -17.81 8.53 8.75
CA SER A 314 -17.41 9.19 9.98
C SER A 314 -18.46 10.17 10.52
N SER A 315 -18.83 10.03 11.79
CA SER A 315 -19.65 11.02 12.49
C SER A 315 -18.89 12.32 12.80
N PHE A 316 -17.60 12.35 12.55
CA PHE A 316 -16.69 13.44 12.88
C PHE A 316 -15.90 13.93 11.66
N TYR A 317 -16.42 13.67 10.45
CA TYR A 317 -15.77 13.98 9.18
C TYR A 317 -15.29 15.44 9.05
N ASP A 318 -15.98 16.40 9.66
CA ASP A 318 -15.65 17.84 9.67
C ASP A 318 -14.74 18.27 10.83
N LYS A 319 -14.30 17.31 11.67
CA LYS A 319 -13.48 17.56 12.87
C LYS A 319 -12.05 17.00 12.73
N VAL A 320 -11.71 16.48 11.57
CA VAL A 320 -10.39 15.89 11.34
C VAL A 320 -9.35 16.97 11.10
N GLY A 321 -8.26 16.92 11.86
CA GLY A 321 -7.04 17.69 11.63
C GLY A 321 -5.93 16.78 11.18
N VAL A 322 -4.98 17.33 10.46
CA VAL A 322 -3.80 16.62 9.96
C VAL A 322 -2.56 17.32 10.46
N ALA A 323 -1.57 16.56 10.87
CA ALA A 323 -0.28 17.07 11.30
C ALA A 323 0.83 16.08 10.93
N PRO A 324 2.07 16.56 10.79
CA PRO A 324 3.21 15.65 10.70
C PRO A 324 3.34 14.86 12.01
N ILE A 325 4.04 13.72 11.95
CA ILE A 325 4.36 12.94 13.15
C ILE A 325 5.26 13.77 14.03
N PRO A 326 5.03 13.83 15.36
CA PRO A 326 5.88 14.58 16.29
C PRO A 326 7.33 14.14 16.23
N GLU A 327 8.25 15.10 16.47
CA GLU A 327 9.70 14.84 16.46
C GLU A 327 10.15 14.01 17.66
N GLY A 328 11.09 13.10 17.40
CA GLY A 328 11.82 12.42 18.45
C GLY A 328 13.08 13.16 18.89
N PRO A 329 13.90 12.57 19.81
CA PRO A 329 15.16 13.13 20.23
C PRO A 329 16.19 13.37 19.11
N ALA A 330 16.10 12.65 18.01
CA ALA A 330 16.94 12.82 16.82
C ALA A 330 16.41 13.91 15.85
N GLY A 331 15.40 14.66 16.26
CA GLY A 331 14.70 15.62 15.42
C GLY A 331 13.61 14.98 14.57
N ARG A 332 13.08 15.73 13.58
CA ARG A 332 12.11 15.20 12.63
C ARG A 332 12.80 14.20 11.70
N GLN A 333 12.37 12.99 11.81
CA GLN A 333 12.86 11.87 11.03
C GLN A 333 11.66 11.18 10.39
N SER A 334 11.57 11.27 9.08
CA SER A 334 10.62 10.49 8.31
C SER A 334 11.34 9.30 7.68
N TYR A 335 10.60 8.45 7.02
CA TYR A 335 11.20 7.39 6.21
C TYR A 335 10.94 7.67 4.73
N LYS A 336 11.78 7.11 3.86
CA LYS A 336 11.54 7.19 2.42
C LYS A 336 10.13 6.72 2.12
N GLN A 337 9.42 7.51 1.35
CA GLN A 337 8.03 7.23 0.98
C GLN A 337 7.90 5.82 0.43
N VAL A 338 6.88 5.09 0.86
CA VAL A 338 6.56 3.79 0.27
C VAL A 338 6.03 4.04 -1.13
N VAL A 339 6.74 3.56 -2.13
CA VAL A 339 6.35 3.67 -3.53
C VAL A 339 5.42 2.52 -3.90
N TRP A 340 4.37 2.85 -4.62
CA TRP A 340 3.62 1.91 -5.44
C TRP A 340 3.88 2.24 -6.89
N GLY A 341 4.27 1.26 -7.67
CA GLY A 341 4.65 1.44 -9.06
C GLY A 341 4.13 0.33 -9.94
N ALA A 342 4.29 0.52 -11.23
CA ALA A 342 3.98 -0.49 -12.24
C ALA A 342 5.26 -0.89 -12.98
N SER A 343 5.36 -2.18 -13.31
CA SER A 343 6.48 -2.77 -14.03
C SER A 343 6.00 -3.55 -15.25
N ILE A 344 6.89 -3.70 -16.22
CA ILE A 344 6.69 -4.57 -17.36
C ILE A 344 7.35 -5.92 -17.04
N TYR A 345 6.66 -7.00 -17.33
CA TYR A 345 7.24 -8.33 -17.21
C TYR A 345 8.27 -8.58 -18.32
N SER A 346 9.49 -8.97 -17.96
CA SER A 346 10.59 -9.21 -18.91
C SER A 346 10.25 -10.26 -19.98
N GLY A 347 9.39 -11.23 -19.64
CA GLY A 347 8.89 -12.26 -20.54
C GLY A 347 7.69 -11.86 -21.41
N SER A 348 7.17 -10.65 -21.28
CA SER A 348 6.07 -10.16 -22.11
C SER A 348 6.46 -10.09 -23.59
N LYS A 349 5.50 -10.38 -24.46
CA LYS A 349 5.61 -10.23 -25.91
C LYS A 349 5.04 -8.91 -26.43
N ASN A 350 4.40 -8.15 -25.54
CA ASN A 350 3.69 -6.90 -25.84
C ASN A 350 4.34 -5.72 -25.08
N LYS A 351 5.67 -5.69 -24.94
CA LYS A 351 6.36 -4.73 -24.09
C LYS A 351 6.08 -3.27 -24.45
N GLU A 352 6.04 -2.97 -25.73
CA GLU A 352 5.73 -1.60 -26.22
C GLU A 352 4.30 -1.19 -25.84
N ALA A 353 3.32 -2.08 -25.99
CA ALA A 353 1.95 -1.82 -25.57
C ALA A 353 1.82 -1.73 -24.04
N ALA A 354 2.60 -2.51 -23.30
CA ALA A 354 2.69 -2.42 -21.84
C ALA A 354 3.32 -1.07 -21.41
N TRP A 355 4.32 -0.57 -22.15
CA TRP A 355 4.86 0.77 -21.90
C TRP A 355 3.82 1.87 -22.12
N GLU A 356 3.04 1.83 -23.19
CA GLU A 356 1.93 2.77 -23.39
C GLU A 356 0.96 2.74 -22.20
N PHE A 357 0.65 1.56 -21.67
CA PHE A 357 -0.16 1.45 -20.46
C PHE A 357 0.52 2.07 -19.23
N LEU A 358 1.82 1.85 -19.02
CA LEU A 358 2.52 2.45 -17.90
C LEU A 358 2.53 3.99 -17.99
N LYS A 359 2.76 4.56 -19.20
CA LYS A 359 2.65 6.01 -19.42
C LYS A 359 1.27 6.54 -19.04
N PHE A 360 0.23 5.83 -19.46
CA PHE A 360 -1.15 6.17 -19.16
C PHE A 360 -1.44 6.09 -17.65
N ALA A 361 -1.06 4.98 -16.98
CA ALA A 361 -1.29 4.79 -15.56
C ALA A 361 -0.55 5.81 -14.68
N ALA A 362 0.62 6.28 -15.12
CA ALA A 362 1.40 7.34 -14.48
C ALA A 362 1.10 8.74 -15.08
N GLY A 363 0.06 8.86 -15.90
CA GLY A 363 -0.34 10.10 -16.56
C GLY A 363 -0.86 11.15 -15.57
N LYS A 364 -0.83 12.42 -15.99
CA LYS A 364 -1.23 13.57 -15.17
C LYS A 364 -2.70 13.49 -14.74
N ASP A 365 -3.58 12.97 -15.59
CA ASP A 365 -5.01 12.88 -15.28
C ASP A 365 -5.30 11.86 -14.17
N ILE A 366 -4.73 10.66 -14.25
CA ILE A 366 -4.85 9.66 -13.19
C ILE A 366 -4.19 10.18 -11.92
N ALA A 367 -2.98 10.74 -12.01
CA ALA A 367 -2.28 11.29 -10.87
C ALA A 367 -3.06 12.42 -10.17
N ALA A 368 -3.69 13.33 -10.93
CA ALA A 368 -4.53 14.40 -10.37
C ALA A 368 -5.83 13.87 -9.75
N ASP A 369 -6.36 12.76 -10.25
CA ASP A 369 -7.57 12.13 -9.71
C ASP A 369 -7.30 11.37 -8.40
N ILE A 370 -6.15 10.71 -8.26
CA ILE A 370 -5.82 9.90 -7.08
C ILE A 370 -5.16 10.71 -5.95
N THR A 371 -4.47 11.81 -6.26
CA THR A 371 -3.75 12.60 -5.26
C THR A 371 -4.69 13.14 -4.17
N PRO A 372 -5.83 13.75 -4.50
CA PRO A 372 -6.79 14.20 -3.48
C PRO A 372 -7.42 13.04 -2.68
N LYS A 373 -7.39 11.82 -3.22
CA LYS A 373 -7.90 10.62 -2.55
C LYS A 373 -6.87 9.96 -1.61
N GLY A 374 -5.78 10.66 -1.29
CA GLY A 374 -4.75 10.21 -0.36
C GLY A 374 -3.69 9.30 -0.98
N MET A 375 -3.51 9.39 -2.30
CA MET A 375 -2.42 8.73 -3.02
C MET A 375 -1.53 9.76 -3.73
N PRO A 376 -0.66 10.46 -2.98
CA PRO A 376 0.18 11.51 -3.52
C PRO A 376 1.06 11.03 -4.66
N THR A 377 1.04 11.76 -5.76
CA THR A 377 1.84 11.48 -6.94
C THR A 377 3.29 11.95 -6.77
N PHE A 378 4.17 11.38 -7.58
CA PHE A 378 5.54 11.85 -7.75
C PHE A 378 5.69 12.90 -8.86
N ARG A 379 4.62 13.22 -9.59
CA ARG A 379 4.64 14.28 -10.62
C ARG A 379 4.53 15.67 -9.98
N ALA A 380 5.56 16.51 -10.18
CA ALA A 380 5.62 17.85 -9.62
C ALA A 380 4.48 18.74 -10.12
N SER A 381 4.20 18.70 -11.43
CA SER A 381 3.16 19.54 -12.05
C SER A 381 1.75 19.27 -11.56
N VAL A 382 1.46 18.06 -11.06
CA VAL A 382 0.15 17.68 -10.57
C VAL A 382 -0.21 18.39 -9.26
N TRP A 383 0.76 18.77 -8.46
CA TRP A 383 0.54 19.52 -7.22
C TRP A 383 0.05 20.96 -7.45
N GLU A 384 0.18 21.47 -8.70
CA GLU A 384 -0.36 22.76 -9.15
C GLU A 384 -1.73 22.61 -9.85
N ASP A 385 -2.20 21.39 -10.08
CA ASP A 385 -3.51 21.11 -10.71
C ASP A 385 -4.65 21.60 -9.81
N GLU A 386 -5.64 22.29 -10.39
CA GLU A 386 -6.81 22.82 -9.65
C GLU A 386 -7.62 21.71 -8.98
N ARG A 387 -7.70 20.52 -9.58
CA ARG A 387 -8.38 19.35 -8.97
C ARG A 387 -7.74 18.95 -7.63
N VAL A 388 -6.42 19.12 -7.52
CA VAL A 388 -5.66 18.81 -6.31
C VAL A 388 -5.76 19.95 -5.31
N THR A 389 -5.43 21.18 -5.74
CA THR A 389 -5.35 22.35 -4.85
C THR A 389 -6.71 22.76 -4.27
N ALA A 390 -7.81 22.53 -5.02
CA ALA A 390 -9.15 22.82 -4.50
C ALA A 390 -9.70 21.74 -3.56
N ALA A 391 -9.19 20.51 -3.63
CA ALA A 391 -9.72 19.39 -2.85
C ALA A 391 -8.95 19.09 -1.56
N MET A 392 -7.74 19.62 -1.40
CA MET A 392 -6.88 19.32 -0.26
C MET A 392 -6.77 20.51 0.67
N PRO A 393 -7.08 20.36 1.99
CA PRO A 393 -6.94 21.44 2.95
C PRO A 393 -5.47 21.78 3.22
N GLU A 394 -5.23 23.02 3.63
CA GLU A 394 -3.88 23.56 3.84
C GLU A 394 -3.07 22.77 4.88
N ASP A 395 -3.69 22.36 5.99
CA ASP A 395 -3.04 21.56 7.04
C ASP A 395 -2.58 20.18 6.53
N TYR A 396 -3.33 19.57 5.60
CA TYR A 396 -2.93 18.33 4.95
C TYR A 396 -1.70 18.53 4.04
N ILE A 397 -1.74 19.54 3.17
CA ILE A 397 -0.63 19.83 2.25
C ILE A 397 0.63 20.18 3.05
N GLN A 398 0.49 21.00 4.09
CA GLN A 398 1.61 21.37 4.95
C GLN A 398 2.21 20.14 5.64
N ALA A 399 1.38 19.30 6.28
CA ALA A 399 1.84 18.11 6.98
C ALA A 399 2.56 17.13 6.04
N TYR A 400 2.01 16.93 4.84
CA TYR A 400 2.66 16.09 3.82
C TYR A 400 4.03 16.65 3.43
N ASN A 401 4.11 17.95 3.13
CA ASN A 401 5.36 18.59 2.72
C ASN A 401 6.43 18.55 3.83
N GLU A 402 6.04 18.72 5.09
CA GLU A 402 6.96 18.64 6.23
C GLU A 402 7.52 17.22 6.39
N GLU A 403 6.70 16.18 6.18
CA GLU A 403 7.14 14.78 6.26
C GLU A 403 8.11 14.41 5.11
N ILE A 404 7.82 14.81 3.88
CA ILE A 404 8.67 14.45 2.74
C ILE A 404 9.98 15.24 2.67
N GLN A 405 10.06 16.40 3.37
CA GLN A 405 11.28 17.21 3.45
C GLN A 405 12.20 16.79 4.60
N ALA A 406 11.73 15.95 5.50
CA ALA A 406 12.57 15.42 6.58
C ALA A 406 13.75 14.61 6.03
N ASP A 407 14.84 14.55 6.77
CA ASP A 407 15.97 13.71 6.40
C ASP A 407 15.56 12.23 6.42
N THR A 408 15.66 11.58 5.27
CA THR A 408 15.24 10.19 5.08
C THR A 408 16.38 9.31 4.55
N THR A 409 17.63 9.77 4.68
CA THR A 409 18.80 9.01 4.23
C THR A 409 18.81 7.64 4.91
N ASN A 410 18.79 6.57 4.10
CA ASN A 410 18.80 5.18 4.56
C ASN A 410 17.64 4.75 5.49
N GLN A 411 16.54 5.50 5.48
CA GLN A 411 15.36 5.24 6.29
C GLN A 411 14.21 4.72 5.41
N TYR A 412 13.74 3.53 5.69
CA TYR A 412 12.64 2.90 4.99
C TYR A 412 11.52 2.50 5.95
N GLY A 413 10.28 2.57 5.51
CA GLY A 413 9.12 2.17 6.33
C GLY A 413 9.08 0.68 6.70
N LEU A 414 9.96 -0.13 6.10
CA LEU A 414 10.12 -1.56 6.35
C LEU A 414 11.60 -1.95 6.24
N PRO A 415 12.01 -3.04 6.90
CA PRO A 415 13.33 -3.63 6.68
C PRO A 415 13.51 -3.98 5.19
N ARG A 416 14.55 -3.45 4.56
CA ARG A 416 14.82 -3.65 3.14
C ARG A 416 15.69 -4.87 2.92
N MET A 417 15.09 -6.03 2.72
CA MET A 417 15.75 -7.31 2.52
C MET A 417 14.86 -8.30 1.76
N THR A 418 15.43 -9.37 1.22
CA THR A 418 14.64 -10.38 0.49
C THR A 418 13.62 -11.09 1.40
N ALA A 419 14.00 -11.47 2.61
CA ALA A 419 13.13 -12.14 3.57
C ALA A 419 12.40 -11.14 4.50
N VAL A 420 11.81 -10.08 3.92
CA VAL A 420 11.19 -8.99 4.69
C VAL A 420 10.02 -9.46 5.56
N SER A 421 9.24 -10.42 5.11
CA SER A 421 8.09 -10.92 5.86
C SER A 421 8.49 -11.62 7.15
N GLU A 422 9.51 -12.48 7.08
CA GLU A 422 10.06 -13.20 8.24
C GLU A 422 10.78 -12.24 9.20
N ALA A 423 11.44 -11.22 8.67
CA ALA A 423 12.07 -10.17 9.48
C ALA A 423 11.01 -9.37 10.25
N ARG A 424 9.92 -8.96 9.58
CA ARG A 424 8.79 -8.26 10.21
C ARG A 424 8.15 -9.10 11.30
N ASP A 425 7.99 -10.40 11.08
CA ASP A 425 7.45 -11.32 12.08
C ASP A 425 8.33 -11.37 13.33
N ALA A 426 9.65 -11.50 13.15
CA ALA A 426 10.60 -11.56 14.25
C ALA A 426 10.67 -10.25 15.06
N MET A 427 10.72 -9.10 14.39
CA MET A 427 10.73 -7.78 15.03
C MET A 427 9.39 -7.48 15.69
N GLY A 428 8.28 -7.84 15.04
CA GLY A 428 6.92 -7.65 15.54
C GLY A 428 6.70 -8.32 16.89
N GLU A 429 7.26 -9.49 17.15
CA GLU A 429 7.17 -10.16 18.46
C GLU A 429 7.77 -9.33 19.60
N ALA A 430 8.88 -8.64 19.36
CA ALA A 430 9.49 -7.78 20.37
C ALA A 430 8.68 -6.50 20.60
N ILE A 431 8.12 -5.92 19.52
CA ILE A 431 7.26 -4.72 19.60
C ILE A 431 5.97 -5.06 20.35
N VAL A 432 5.31 -6.20 20.05
CA VAL A 432 4.14 -6.70 20.79
C VAL A 432 4.45 -6.77 22.28
N TYR A 433 5.54 -7.42 22.64
CA TYR A 433 5.95 -7.53 24.05
C TYR A 433 6.14 -6.14 24.69
N SER A 434 6.73 -5.19 23.98
CA SER A 434 6.88 -3.83 24.50
C SER A 434 5.54 -3.17 24.77
N ILE A 435 4.56 -3.31 23.87
CA ILE A 435 3.21 -2.74 24.06
C ILE A 435 2.49 -3.43 25.23
N GLU A 436 2.52 -4.76 25.32
CA GLU A 436 1.91 -5.52 26.40
C GLU A 436 2.48 -5.15 27.77
N THR A 437 3.75 -4.83 27.83
CA THR A 437 4.46 -4.45 29.07
C THR A 437 4.60 -2.93 29.25
N LYS A 438 3.93 -2.13 28.40
CA LYS A 438 3.94 -0.66 28.44
C LYS A 438 5.35 -0.05 28.37
N GLY A 439 6.24 -0.72 27.67
CA GLY A 439 7.65 -0.34 27.56
C GLY A 439 8.53 -0.69 28.76
N GLU A 440 7.97 -1.23 29.85
CA GLU A 440 8.68 -1.52 31.11
C GLU A 440 9.17 -2.98 31.22
N GLY A 441 8.91 -3.81 30.20
CA GLY A 441 9.27 -5.23 30.23
C GLY A 441 10.77 -5.47 30.40
N THR A 442 11.14 -6.28 31.39
CA THR A 442 12.55 -6.61 31.71
C THR A 442 13.22 -7.44 30.62
N ASP A 443 12.45 -8.20 29.84
CA ASP A 443 12.96 -9.07 28.79
C ASP A 443 12.99 -8.41 27.41
N LEU A 444 12.63 -7.12 27.29
CA LEU A 444 12.53 -6.43 26.00
C LEU A 444 13.87 -6.45 25.25
N GLU A 445 14.97 -6.12 25.92
CA GLU A 445 16.32 -6.16 25.32
C GLU A 445 16.67 -7.56 24.82
N SER A 446 16.39 -8.59 25.62
CA SER A 446 16.62 -9.99 25.22
C SER A 446 15.79 -10.40 24.00
N LYS A 447 14.54 -9.95 23.90
CA LYS A 447 13.67 -10.21 22.75
C LYS A 447 14.15 -9.46 21.49
N MET A 448 14.58 -8.21 21.63
CA MET A 448 15.17 -7.46 20.52
C MET A 448 16.48 -8.07 20.03
N ASN A 449 17.32 -8.55 20.94
CA ASN A 449 18.53 -9.30 20.59
C ASN A 449 18.21 -10.59 19.83
N ALA A 450 17.19 -11.33 20.26
CA ALA A 450 16.75 -12.55 19.57
C ALA A 450 16.20 -12.25 18.17
N ALA A 451 15.41 -11.19 18.02
CA ALA A 451 14.89 -10.73 16.74
C ALA A 451 16.04 -10.33 15.79
N ALA A 452 17.00 -9.53 16.27
CA ALA A 452 18.17 -9.14 15.49
C ALA A 452 18.98 -10.34 15.02
N GLY A 453 19.25 -11.31 15.92
CA GLY A 453 19.94 -12.54 15.56
C GLY A 453 19.20 -13.38 14.49
N LYS A 454 17.88 -13.44 14.55
CA LYS A 454 17.06 -14.12 13.54
C LYS A 454 17.13 -13.41 12.19
N VAL A 455 17.06 -12.08 12.19
CA VAL A 455 17.16 -11.27 10.96
C VAL A 455 18.56 -11.39 10.36
N ASP A 456 19.62 -11.36 11.15
CA ASP A 456 20.99 -11.60 10.67
C ASP A 456 21.16 -12.99 10.04
N GLN A 457 20.45 -14.00 10.56
CA GLN A 457 20.47 -15.32 9.94
C GLN A 457 19.74 -15.31 8.58
N LEU A 458 18.60 -14.62 8.49
CA LEU A 458 17.87 -14.44 7.21
C LEU A 458 18.72 -13.70 6.17
N LEU A 459 19.47 -12.66 6.58
CA LEU A 459 20.42 -11.97 5.71
C LEU A 459 21.52 -12.91 5.20
N LYS A 460 22.07 -13.76 6.07
CA LYS A 460 23.10 -14.75 5.69
C LYS A 460 22.56 -15.80 4.72
N ASP A 461 21.36 -16.30 4.97
CA ASP A 461 20.71 -17.30 4.14
C ASP A 461 20.38 -16.76 2.73
N ALA A 462 20.09 -15.45 2.64
CA ALA A 462 19.86 -14.72 1.39
C ALA A 462 21.16 -14.24 0.70
N GLY A 463 22.32 -14.34 1.36
CA GLY A 463 23.58 -13.80 0.84
C GLY A 463 23.65 -12.26 0.92
N GLU A 464 22.89 -11.67 1.84
CA GLU A 464 22.70 -10.22 2.00
C GLU A 464 23.42 -9.66 3.27
N TYR A 465 24.18 -10.47 3.98
CA TYR A 465 24.85 -10.08 5.23
C TYR A 465 26.21 -9.45 4.97
N GLY A 466 26.48 -8.30 5.55
CA GLY A 466 27.78 -7.62 5.52
C GLY A 466 27.75 -6.26 4.84
N ALA A 467 28.89 -5.55 4.90
CA ALA A 467 29.03 -4.14 4.49
C ALA A 467 28.81 -3.85 2.99
N ASP A 468 28.82 -4.88 2.14
CA ASP A 468 28.56 -4.75 0.70
C ASP A 468 27.05 -4.90 0.35
N TYR A 469 26.19 -4.85 1.35
CA TYR A 469 24.76 -5.00 1.14
C TYR A 469 24.20 -3.73 0.44
N PRO A 470 23.62 -3.86 -0.78
CA PRO A 470 23.34 -2.73 -1.67
C PRO A 470 22.18 -1.84 -1.23
N TYR A 471 21.78 -1.89 0.04
CA TYR A 471 20.64 -1.15 0.58
C TYR A 471 21.02 -0.10 1.62
N GLU A 472 22.31 0.13 1.83
CA GLU A 472 22.83 1.07 2.82
C GLU A 472 23.54 2.28 2.19
N ASP A 473 23.06 2.81 1.07
CA ASP A 473 23.59 4.07 0.51
C ASP A 473 22.70 5.26 0.84
#